data_1e86381f39ffa50f588d655b5fcf560f
#
_entry.id   1e86381f39ffa50f588d655b5fcf560f
#
_cell.length_a   1.000
_cell.length_b   1.000
_cell.length_c   1.000
_cell.angle_alpha   90.00
_cell.angle_beta   90.00
_cell.angle_gamma   90.00
#
_symmetry.space_group_name_H-M   'P 1'
#
loop_
_entity.id
_entity.type
_entity.pdbx_description
1 polymer ?
#
loop_
_entity_poly.entity_id
_entity_poly.type
_entity_poly.pdbx_seq_one_letter_code
_entity_poly.pdbx_strand_id
1 'polypeptide(L)'
;MGSVKSLSTTFDKSKSYNIDLMREIYSIEENIDISNANENKVDTEIKYPWESSDVNYSKEQLEMRDKWQSTLMPSGAIVSARADTEHWLTFGAEDVVPVLYGNYPILMTGGNSQAALRIGELIPNKDSDTKTINWSQIPSGYDLNVRMSGLVWPEASQRIANSAYLTREKVGKGQIILFSGEPNFRGSARGTNRLWLNAVIYGSGLGTDALVNP
;
A
#
# COMPACT_ATOMS: atom_id res chain seq x y z
N MET A 1 12.35 -7.79 26.26
CA MET A 1 13.07 -6.55 25.91
C MET A 1 14.25 -6.94 25.02
N GLY A 2 14.08 -6.85 23.72
CA GLY A 2 15.18 -7.01 22.76
C GLY A 2 16.24 -5.93 23.03
N SER A 3 17.50 -6.32 23.13
CA SER A 3 18.56 -5.38 23.46
C SER A 3 18.67 -4.32 22.36
N VAL A 4 18.95 -3.08 22.77
CA VAL A 4 19.23 -1.95 21.86
C VAL A 4 20.32 -2.30 20.83
N LYS A 5 21.17 -3.28 21.11
CA LYS A 5 22.17 -3.81 20.18
C LYS A 5 21.57 -4.51 18.95
N SER A 6 20.43 -5.19 19.06
CA SER A 6 19.81 -5.84 17.90
C SER A 6 19.21 -4.81 16.93
N LEU A 7 18.67 -3.72 17.44
CA LEU A 7 18.17 -2.62 16.62
C LEU A 7 19.32 -1.87 15.90
N SER A 8 20.45 -1.64 16.55
CA SER A 8 21.58 -0.95 15.94
C SER A 8 22.22 -1.76 14.79
N THR A 9 22.23 -3.08 14.87
CA THR A 9 22.71 -3.95 13.78
C THR A 9 21.73 -4.00 12.60
N THR A 10 20.45 -3.77 12.83
CA THR A 10 19.44 -3.74 11.78
C THR A 10 19.58 -2.50 10.89
N PHE A 11 20.12 -1.41 11.44
CA PHE A 11 20.34 -0.15 10.72
C PHE A 11 21.77 0.03 10.20
N ASP A 12 22.62 -0.95 10.34
CA ASP A 12 23.96 -0.92 9.74
C ASP A 12 23.84 -0.92 8.22
N LYS A 13 24.33 0.15 7.60
CA LYS A 13 24.28 0.37 6.14
C LYS A 13 25.01 -0.72 5.35
N SER A 14 25.88 -1.49 5.99
CA SER A 14 26.62 -2.60 5.36
C SER A 14 25.77 -3.87 5.21
N LYS A 15 24.66 -3.97 5.93
CA LYS A 15 23.76 -5.12 5.87
C LYS A 15 22.54 -4.71 5.08
N SER A 16 22.39 -5.26 3.89
CA SER A 16 21.13 -5.20 3.18
C SER A 16 20.03 -5.72 4.11
N TYR A 17 18.89 -5.09 4.00
CA TYR A 17 17.66 -5.49 4.64
C TYR A 17 17.51 -7.02 4.63
N ASN A 18 17.54 -7.63 5.79
CA ASN A 18 17.49 -9.09 5.92
C ASN A 18 16.17 -9.54 6.51
N ILE A 19 15.39 -10.22 5.71
CA ILE A 19 14.07 -10.72 6.05
C ILE A 19 14.11 -11.76 7.17
N ASP A 20 15.22 -12.51 7.30
CA ASP A 20 15.36 -13.53 8.34
C ASP A 20 15.52 -12.90 9.70
N LEU A 21 16.24 -11.79 9.78
CA LEU A 21 16.36 -11.02 11.01
C LEU A 21 15.00 -10.47 11.44
N MET A 22 14.16 -10.10 10.49
CA MET A 22 12.79 -9.65 10.78
C MET A 22 11.90 -10.78 11.27
N ARG A 23 12.00 -11.96 10.70
CA ARG A 23 11.30 -13.15 11.18
C ARG A 23 11.71 -13.51 12.60
N GLU A 24 12.99 -13.44 12.91
CA GLU A 24 13.54 -13.67 14.25
C GLU A 24 13.05 -12.62 15.26
N ILE A 25 13.05 -11.34 14.90
CA ILE A 25 12.64 -10.23 15.78
C ILE A 25 11.14 -10.29 16.08
N TYR A 26 10.32 -10.58 15.08
CA TYR A 26 8.85 -10.56 15.24
C TYR A 26 8.27 -11.89 15.67
N SER A 27 9.11 -12.93 15.87
CA SER A 27 8.70 -14.25 16.41
C SER A 27 7.36 -14.67 15.87
N ILE A 28 7.23 -14.76 14.55
CA ILE A 28 6.00 -15.29 13.98
C ILE A 28 6.01 -16.78 14.30
N GLU A 29 5.45 -17.08 15.45
CA GLU A 29 5.15 -18.40 15.93
C GLU A 29 4.11 -19.03 15.01
N GLU A 30 4.54 -19.57 13.88
CA GLU A 30 3.77 -20.65 13.25
C GLU A 30 4.74 -21.47 12.38
N ASN A 31 5.28 -22.55 12.99
CA ASN A 31 5.81 -23.76 12.33
C ASN A 31 6.83 -23.56 11.19
N ILE A 32 7.69 -22.57 11.28
CA ILE A 32 8.91 -22.53 10.46
C ILE A 32 10.02 -23.03 11.37
N ASP A 33 10.47 -24.23 11.11
CA ASP A 33 11.61 -24.84 11.81
C ASP A 33 12.91 -24.08 11.44
N ILE A 34 13.20 -23.04 12.22
CA ILE A 34 14.36 -22.16 12.02
C ILE A 34 15.68 -22.87 12.37
N SER A 35 15.60 -24.05 12.99
CA SER A 35 16.77 -24.77 13.50
C SER A 35 17.71 -25.28 12.41
N ASN A 36 17.29 -25.35 11.15
CA ASN A 36 18.09 -25.89 10.05
C ASN A 36 18.73 -24.84 9.15
N ALA A 37 18.62 -23.55 9.43
CA ALA A 37 19.09 -22.48 8.55
C ALA A 37 20.57 -22.09 8.74
N ASN A 38 21.28 -22.66 9.72
CA ASN A 38 22.55 -22.10 10.18
C ASN A 38 23.84 -22.73 9.61
N GLU A 39 23.82 -23.71 8.73
CA GLU A 39 25.08 -24.39 8.38
C GLU A 39 25.52 -24.38 6.91
N ASN A 40 24.79 -23.83 5.98
CA ASN A 40 25.29 -23.69 4.61
C ASN A 40 24.94 -22.33 4.01
N LYS A 41 25.95 -21.45 3.89
CA LYS A 41 25.90 -20.28 3.01
C LYS A 41 25.79 -20.73 1.54
N VAL A 42 24.61 -21.06 1.14
CA VAL A 42 24.20 -21.06 -0.25
C VAL A 42 23.19 -19.91 -0.34
N ASP A 43 23.33 -19.05 -1.35
CA ASP A 43 22.34 -18.04 -1.73
C ASP A 43 21.01 -18.72 -2.06
N THR A 44 20.36 -19.28 -1.08
CA THR A 44 19.01 -19.80 -1.17
C THR A 44 18.09 -18.63 -0.84
N GLU A 45 17.50 -18.07 -1.85
CA GLU A 45 16.31 -17.23 -1.74
C GLU A 45 15.34 -17.92 -0.79
N ILE A 46 15.17 -17.40 0.41
CA ILE A 46 14.27 -17.98 1.40
C ILE A 46 12.85 -17.79 0.88
N LYS A 47 12.27 -18.86 0.39
CA LYS A 47 10.88 -18.86 -0.07
C LYS A 47 9.95 -18.83 1.13
N TYR A 48 8.98 -17.93 1.08
CA TYR A 48 7.91 -17.92 2.06
C TYR A 48 7.06 -19.21 1.94
N PRO A 49 6.44 -19.68 3.03
CA PRO A 49 5.60 -20.89 3.00
C PRO A 49 4.43 -20.83 2.00
N TRP A 50 4.05 -19.62 1.59
CA TRP A 50 2.99 -19.36 0.59
C TRP A 50 3.53 -19.16 -0.83
N GLU A 51 4.85 -19.15 -1.04
CA GLU A 51 5.46 -19.13 -2.37
C GLU A 51 5.51 -20.56 -2.91
N SER A 52 4.40 -21.01 -3.44
CA SER A 52 4.39 -22.21 -4.26
C SER A 52 4.76 -21.86 -5.70
N SER A 53 5.33 -22.84 -6.42
CA SER A 53 5.60 -22.72 -7.86
C SER A 53 4.33 -22.56 -8.71
N ASP A 54 3.16 -22.79 -8.11
CA ASP A 54 1.87 -22.65 -8.77
C ASP A 54 1.26 -21.28 -8.48
N VAL A 55 0.78 -20.64 -9.52
CA VAL A 55 0.19 -19.27 -9.48
C VAL A 55 -1.11 -19.21 -8.67
N ASN A 56 -1.70 -20.33 -8.31
CA ASN A 56 -2.95 -20.42 -7.58
C ASN A 56 -2.71 -20.58 -6.07
N TYR A 57 -2.72 -19.46 -5.36
CA TYR A 57 -2.68 -19.48 -3.90
C TYR A 57 -4.04 -19.90 -3.33
N SER A 58 -4.02 -20.76 -2.31
CA SER A 58 -5.23 -21.04 -1.54
C SER A 58 -5.64 -19.80 -0.72
N LYS A 59 -6.90 -19.77 -0.29
CA LYS A 59 -7.41 -18.68 0.56
C LYS A 59 -6.58 -18.56 1.85
N GLU A 60 -6.23 -19.68 2.45
CA GLU A 60 -5.42 -19.74 3.68
C GLU A 60 -4.02 -19.18 3.47
N GLN A 61 -3.39 -19.46 2.32
CA GLN A 61 -2.08 -18.91 1.97
C GLN A 61 -2.15 -17.39 1.81
N LEU A 62 -3.20 -16.87 1.17
CA LEU A 62 -3.40 -15.43 1.01
C LEU A 62 -3.64 -14.73 2.35
N GLU A 63 -4.44 -15.33 3.24
CA GLU A 63 -4.68 -14.81 4.59
C GLU A 63 -3.40 -14.80 5.43
N MET A 64 -2.59 -15.86 5.34
CA MET A 64 -1.31 -15.97 6.03
C MET A 64 -0.32 -14.90 5.55
N ARG A 65 -0.25 -14.69 4.23
CA ARG A 65 0.54 -13.64 3.62
C ARG A 65 0.09 -12.25 4.07
N ASP A 66 -1.20 -11.96 4.05
CA ASP A 66 -1.74 -10.66 4.48
C ASP A 66 -1.45 -10.41 5.97
N LYS A 67 -1.66 -11.40 6.82
CA LYS A 67 -1.34 -11.32 8.25
C LYS A 67 0.14 -11.03 8.47
N TRP A 68 1.04 -11.69 7.75
CA TRP A 68 2.48 -11.43 7.81
C TRP A 68 2.81 -10.01 7.39
N GLN A 69 2.40 -9.61 6.20
CA GLN A 69 2.67 -8.29 5.67
C GLN A 69 2.10 -7.17 6.55
N SER A 70 0.96 -7.44 7.21
CA SER A 70 0.31 -6.46 8.10
C SER A 70 1.14 -6.13 9.35
N THR A 71 2.01 -7.03 9.81
CA THR A 71 2.89 -6.78 10.96
C THR A 71 3.97 -5.74 10.65
N LEU A 72 4.28 -5.55 9.38
CA LEU A 72 5.36 -4.69 8.87
C LEU A 72 4.85 -3.32 8.38
N MET A 73 3.57 -3.03 8.62
CA MET A 73 2.96 -1.76 8.19
C MET A 73 3.65 -0.56 8.85
N PRO A 74 3.81 0.55 8.11
CA PRO A 74 4.45 1.74 8.64
C PRO A 74 3.64 2.39 9.77
N SER A 75 4.33 3.06 10.67
CA SER A 75 3.72 3.86 11.74
C SER A 75 3.79 5.36 11.43
N GLY A 76 3.66 5.75 10.17
CA GLY A 76 3.72 7.14 9.75
C GLY A 76 4.83 7.40 8.73
N ALA A 77 4.79 6.74 7.59
CA ALA A 77 5.63 7.05 6.43
C ALA A 77 4.88 7.94 5.43
N ILE A 78 5.62 8.62 4.58
CA ILE A 78 5.07 9.31 3.42
C ILE A 78 5.21 8.39 2.22
N VAL A 79 4.08 8.07 1.63
CA VAL A 79 4.01 7.26 0.41
C VAL A 79 3.53 8.11 -0.77
N SER A 80 3.94 7.73 -1.96
CA SER A 80 3.43 8.33 -3.19
C SER A 80 2.04 7.78 -3.50
N ALA A 81 1.19 8.62 -4.03
CA ALA A 81 -0.09 8.20 -4.56
C ALA A 81 -0.41 8.97 -5.84
N ARG A 82 -0.77 8.25 -6.89
CA ARG A 82 -1.13 8.85 -8.18
C ARG A 82 -2.62 9.19 -8.22
N ALA A 83 -2.91 10.38 -8.70
CA ALA A 83 -4.27 10.87 -8.86
C ALA A 83 -4.85 10.47 -10.23
N ASP A 84 -6.14 10.14 -10.25
CA ASP A 84 -6.92 10.15 -11.48
C ASP A 84 -7.30 11.59 -11.78
N THR A 85 -6.61 12.23 -12.69
CA THR A 85 -6.73 13.67 -13.00
C THR A 85 -8.08 14.03 -13.62
N GLU A 86 -8.82 13.07 -14.13
CA GLU A 86 -10.17 13.29 -14.68
C GLU A 86 -11.27 13.19 -13.61
N HIS A 87 -10.93 12.69 -12.43
CA HIS A 87 -11.91 12.52 -11.36
C HIS A 87 -12.09 13.82 -10.55
N TRP A 88 -13.33 14.23 -10.29
CA TRP A 88 -13.64 15.48 -9.59
C TRP A 88 -13.08 15.57 -8.16
N LEU A 89 -12.87 14.44 -7.47
CA LEU A 89 -12.23 14.41 -6.15
C LEU A 89 -10.78 14.89 -6.18
N THR A 90 -10.13 14.85 -7.33
CA THR A 90 -8.74 15.25 -7.52
C THR A 90 -8.58 16.64 -8.15
N PHE A 91 -9.65 17.42 -8.28
CA PHE A 91 -9.56 18.78 -8.84
C PHE A 91 -8.54 19.64 -8.11
N GLY A 92 -7.55 20.14 -8.87
CA GLY A 92 -6.46 20.96 -8.37
C GLY A 92 -5.46 20.24 -7.46
N ALA A 93 -5.44 18.91 -7.49
CA ALA A 93 -4.36 18.12 -6.93
C ALA A 93 -3.25 17.93 -7.97
N GLU A 94 -2.04 17.63 -7.50
CA GLU A 94 -0.92 17.18 -8.32
C GLU A 94 -1.17 15.77 -8.83
N ASP A 95 -0.50 15.37 -9.92
CA ASP A 95 -0.59 14.00 -10.48
C ASP A 95 -0.11 12.96 -9.46
N VAL A 96 0.89 13.33 -8.65
CA VAL A 96 1.40 12.51 -7.56
C VAL A 96 1.27 13.27 -6.25
N VAL A 97 0.51 12.72 -5.33
CA VAL A 97 0.20 13.30 -4.03
C VAL A 97 0.97 12.57 -2.94
N PRO A 98 1.76 13.28 -2.11
CA PRO A 98 2.33 12.71 -0.89
C PRO A 98 1.22 12.39 0.12
N VAL A 99 1.18 11.14 0.58
CA VAL A 99 0.18 10.65 1.52
C VAL A 99 0.85 10.18 2.80
N LEU A 100 0.42 10.68 3.94
CA LEU A 100 0.80 10.09 5.22
C LEU A 100 0.09 8.75 5.38
N TYR A 101 0.87 7.70 5.55
CA TYR A 101 0.37 6.33 5.64
C TYR A 101 0.82 5.66 6.95
N GLY A 102 -0.13 5.02 7.60
CA GLY A 102 0.07 4.25 8.82
C GLY A 102 -0.46 2.83 8.67
N ASN A 103 -0.79 2.22 9.78
CA ASN A 103 -1.47 0.92 9.79
C ASN A 103 -2.98 1.11 9.53
N TYR A 104 -3.31 1.53 8.33
CA TYR A 104 -4.69 1.77 7.90
C TYR A 104 -5.26 0.60 7.10
N PRO A 105 -6.60 0.50 7.01
CA PRO A 105 -7.26 -0.45 6.14
C PRO A 105 -6.83 -0.26 4.67
N ILE A 106 -6.66 -1.38 3.98
CA ILE A 106 -6.35 -1.38 2.54
C ILE A 106 -7.66 -1.43 1.77
N LEU A 107 -7.89 -0.39 0.96
CA LEU A 107 -9.07 -0.31 0.13
C LEU A 107 -8.75 -0.86 -1.26
N MET A 108 -9.64 -1.72 -1.74
CA MET A 108 -9.63 -2.22 -3.10
C MET A 108 -10.91 -1.80 -3.79
N THR A 109 -10.83 -1.49 -5.07
CA THR A 109 -11.99 -1.10 -5.87
C THR A 109 -12.41 -2.23 -6.78
N GLY A 110 -13.72 -2.43 -6.89
CA GLY A 110 -14.35 -3.37 -7.80
C GLY A 110 -15.80 -2.99 -8.04
N GLY A 111 -16.39 -3.49 -9.10
CA GLY A 111 -17.78 -3.19 -9.43
C GLY A 111 -18.03 -1.70 -9.68
N ASN A 112 -18.87 -1.07 -8.87
CA ASN A 112 -19.29 0.33 -9.02
C ASN A 112 -18.39 1.32 -8.27
N SER A 113 -17.34 0.85 -7.60
CA SER A 113 -16.41 1.72 -6.87
C SER A 113 -15.29 2.23 -7.78
N GLN A 114 -14.96 3.50 -7.64
CA GLN A 114 -13.91 4.19 -8.38
C GLN A 114 -12.78 4.56 -7.41
N ALA A 115 -11.52 4.39 -7.83
CA ALA A 115 -10.37 4.89 -7.08
C ALA A 115 -9.93 6.23 -7.67
N ALA A 116 -10.16 7.31 -6.95
CA ALA A 116 -9.68 8.62 -7.33
C ALA A 116 -8.18 8.81 -7.03
N LEU A 117 -7.66 8.10 -6.02
CA LEU A 117 -6.23 8.12 -5.68
C LEU A 117 -5.75 6.70 -5.38
N ARG A 118 -4.65 6.28 -6.00
CA ARG A 118 -4.03 4.96 -5.81
C ARG A 118 -2.61 5.08 -5.31
N ILE A 119 -2.24 4.23 -4.36
CA ILE A 119 -0.89 4.19 -3.79
C ILE A 119 0.13 3.74 -4.86
N GLY A 120 1.19 4.50 -4.95
CA GLY A 120 2.33 4.29 -5.83
C GLY A 120 2.34 5.20 -7.05
N GLU A 121 3.51 5.70 -7.36
CA GLU A 121 3.85 6.49 -8.53
C GLU A 121 4.40 5.58 -9.62
N LEU A 122 4.01 5.80 -10.87
CA LEU A 122 4.58 5.09 -12.02
C LEU A 122 5.88 5.75 -12.44
N ILE A 123 6.99 5.02 -12.34
CA ILE A 123 8.31 5.48 -12.76
C ILE A 123 8.69 4.79 -14.07
N PRO A 124 9.07 5.51 -15.12
CA PRO A 124 9.51 4.91 -16.37
C PRO A 124 10.70 3.97 -16.15
N ASN A 125 10.57 2.73 -16.62
CA ASN A 125 11.63 1.73 -16.65
C ASN A 125 11.48 0.89 -17.92
N LYS A 126 12.35 1.13 -18.91
CA LYS A 126 12.28 0.52 -20.24
C LYS A 126 12.39 -1.02 -20.22
N ASP A 127 13.03 -1.56 -19.21
CA ASP A 127 13.27 -3.01 -19.05
C ASP A 127 12.17 -3.69 -18.24
N SER A 128 11.13 -2.96 -17.84
CA SER A 128 10.05 -3.50 -17.03
C SER A 128 8.94 -4.08 -17.90
N ASP A 129 8.67 -5.37 -17.71
CA ASP A 129 7.52 -6.03 -18.28
C ASP A 129 6.22 -5.67 -17.57
N THR A 130 5.08 -5.99 -18.19
CA THR A 130 3.77 -5.84 -17.56
C THR A 130 3.69 -6.71 -16.31
N LYS A 131 3.44 -6.08 -15.16
CA LYS A 131 3.33 -6.76 -13.86
C LYS A 131 1.93 -6.60 -13.29
N THR A 132 1.42 -7.64 -12.67
CA THR A 132 0.20 -7.56 -11.87
C THR A 132 0.59 -7.33 -10.40
N ILE A 133 0.14 -6.22 -9.84
CA ILE A 133 0.32 -5.92 -8.43
C ILE A 133 -1.07 -5.73 -7.80
N ASN A 134 -1.37 -6.57 -6.82
CA ASN A 134 -2.73 -6.68 -6.27
C ASN A 134 -3.74 -6.96 -7.39
N TRP A 135 -4.73 -6.11 -7.55
CA TRP A 135 -5.84 -6.26 -8.50
C TRP A 135 -5.66 -5.47 -9.80
N SER A 136 -4.53 -4.83 -9.99
CA SER A 136 -4.28 -3.96 -11.15
C SER A 136 -2.97 -4.31 -11.83
N GLN A 137 -2.91 -4.04 -13.11
CA GLN A 137 -1.70 -4.20 -13.90
C GLN A 137 -0.89 -2.90 -13.91
N ILE A 138 0.42 -3.06 -13.79
CA ILE A 138 1.37 -2.01 -14.10
C ILE A 138 1.76 -2.19 -15.56
N PRO A 139 1.61 -1.18 -16.41
CA PRO A 139 1.94 -1.31 -17.82
C PRO A 139 3.44 -1.58 -18.03
N SER A 140 3.79 -2.23 -19.13
CA SER A 140 5.18 -2.40 -19.53
C SER A 140 5.87 -1.04 -19.71
N GLY A 141 7.14 -0.96 -19.39
CA GLY A 141 7.90 0.28 -19.43
C GLY A 141 7.76 1.13 -18.17
N TYR A 142 7.12 0.63 -17.11
CA TYR A 142 6.99 1.30 -15.83
C TYR A 142 7.22 0.36 -14.66
N ASP A 143 7.77 0.94 -13.59
CA ASP A 143 7.77 0.35 -12.25
C ASP A 143 6.91 1.18 -11.31
N LEU A 144 6.54 0.60 -10.17
CA LEU A 144 5.74 1.28 -9.16
C LEU A 144 6.62 1.65 -7.96
N ASN A 145 6.78 2.94 -7.71
CA ASN A 145 7.43 3.45 -6.52
C ASN A 145 6.40 3.84 -5.47
N VAL A 146 6.48 3.24 -4.29
CA VAL A 146 5.54 3.49 -3.20
C VAL A 146 6.11 4.45 -2.17
N ARG A 147 7.39 4.30 -1.81
CA ARG A 147 8.00 5.06 -0.73
C ARG A 147 8.51 6.41 -1.20
N MET A 148 8.06 7.49 -0.57
CA MET A 148 8.67 8.82 -0.71
C MET A 148 9.60 9.14 0.45
N SER A 149 9.17 8.92 1.69
CA SER A 149 9.95 9.24 2.89
C SER A 149 9.54 8.38 4.08
N GLY A 150 10.47 8.17 5.00
CA GLY A 150 10.26 7.31 6.15
C GLY A 150 10.53 5.84 5.86
N LEU A 151 10.28 5.00 6.85
CA LEU A 151 10.50 3.55 6.76
C LEU A 151 9.24 2.87 6.23
N VAL A 152 9.35 2.28 5.07
CA VAL A 152 8.34 1.38 4.49
C VAL A 152 9.06 0.09 4.12
N TRP A 153 8.71 -0.98 4.78
CA TRP A 153 9.27 -2.28 4.52
C TRP A 153 8.81 -2.82 3.16
N PRO A 154 9.60 -3.63 2.45
CA PRO A 154 9.18 -4.20 1.16
C PRO A 154 7.84 -4.94 1.23
N GLU A 155 7.59 -5.68 2.29
CA GLU A 155 6.34 -6.40 2.51
C GLU A 155 5.14 -5.46 2.65
N ALA A 156 5.32 -4.38 3.43
CA ALA A 156 4.31 -3.33 3.54
C ALA A 156 4.09 -2.64 2.19
N SER A 157 5.17 -2.34 1.48
CA SER A 157 5.10 -1.75 0.15
C SER A 157 4.32 -2.65 -0.83
N GLN A 158 4.61 -3.95 -0.84
CA GLN A 158 3.86 -4.92 -1.66
C GLN A 158 2.37 -4.98 -1.28
N ARG A 159 2.08 -4.95 0.02
CA ARG A 159 0.71 -5.02 0.54
C ARG A 159 -0.13 -3.82 0.12
N ILE A 160 0.43 -2.61 0.19
CA ILE A 160 -0.29 -1.36 -0.10
C ILE A 160 -0.17 -0.92 -1.57
N ALA A 161 0.79 -1.47 -2.31
CA ALA A 161 1.02 -1.10 -3.70
C ALA A 161 -0.25 -1.21 -4.53
N ASN A 162 -0.53 -0.18 -5.31
CA ASN A 162 -1.70 -0.12 -6.21
C ASN A 162 -3.07 -0.20 -5.52
N SER A 163 -3.13 -0.21 -4.19
CA SER A 163 -4.37 -0.08 -3.44
C SER A 163 -4.96 1.32 -3.58
N ALA A 164 -6.24 1.47 -3.29
CA ALA A 164 -6.88 2.77 -3.31
C ALA A 164 -6.69 3.49 -1.97
N TYR A 165 -6.27 4.76 -2.02
CA TYR A 165 -6.29 5.64 -0.86
C TYR A 165 -7.62 6.40 -0.75
N LEU A 166 -8.17 6.82 -1.89
CA LEU A 166 -9.42 7.55 -1.98
C LEU A 166 -10.34 6.83 -2.96
N THR A 167 -11.51 6.45 -2.48
CA THR A 167 -12.53 5.79 -3.30
C THR A 167 -13.84 6.55 -3.27
N ARG A 168 -14.58 6.37 -4.34
CA ARG A 168 -15.96 6.83 -4.47
C ARG A 168 -16.82 5.68 -4.96
N GLU A 169 -17.97 5.48 -4.33
CA GLU A 169 -18.96 4.49 -4.74
C GLU A 169 -20.34 5.11 -4.77
N LYS A 170 -21.08 4.91 -5.87
CA LYS A 170 -22.48 5.35 -5.96
C LYS A 170 -23.37 4.37 -5.20
N VAL A 171 -24.17 4.88 -4.27
CA VAL A 171 -25.11 4.09 -3.48
C VAL A 171 -26.49 4.73 -3.53
N GLY A 172 -27.42 4.10 -4.24
CA GLY A 172 -28.74 4.66 -4.47
C GLY A 172 -28.65 6.02 -5.17
N LYS A 173 -29.27 7.05 -4.59
CA LYS A 173 -29.21 8.43 -5.08
C LYS A 173 -28.01 9.22 -4.54
N GLY A 174 -27.26 8.66 -3.60
CA GLY A 174 -26.12 9.27 -2.98
C GLY A 174 -24.82 8.59 -3.36
N GLN A 175 -23.78 8.86 -2.59
CA GLN A 175 -22.48 8.23 -2.74
C GLN A 175 -21.75 8.08 -1.41
N ILE A 176 -20.84 7.12 -1.36
CA ILE A 176 -19.90 6.92 -0.26
C ILE A 176 -18.52 7.30 -0.76
N ILE A 177 -17.82 8.14 -0.01
CA ILE A 177 -16.43 8.53 -0.25
C ILE A 177 -15.62 8.03 0.93
N LEU A 178 -14.62 7.19 0.67
CA LEU A 178 -13.76 6.61 1.70
C LEU A 178 -12.31 7.02 1.48
N PHE A 179 -11.67 7.44 2.56
CA PHE A 179 -10.23 7.61 2.66
C PHE A 179 -9.68 6.44 3.48
N SER A 180 -8.61 5.82 3.03
CA SER A 180 -7.97 4.74 3.79
C SER A 180 -7.24 5.24 5.03
N GLY A 181 -6.92 6.51 5.10
CA GLY A 181 -6.26 7.18 6.22
C GLY A 181 -6.82 8.58 6.49
N GLU A 182 -6.16 9.32 7.36
CA GLU A 182 -6.57 10.67 7.75
C GLU A 182 -6.09 11.71 6.73
N PRO A 183 -6.95 12.24 5.84
CA PRO A 183 -6.54 13.17 4.80
C PRO A 183 -6.13 14.55 5.35
N ASN A 184 -6.58 14.89 6.55
CA ASN A 184 -6.30 16.17 7.20
C ASN A 184 -5.50 16.01 8.50
N PHE A 185 -4.51 15.10 8.50
CA PHE A 185 -3.71 14.85 9.69
C PHE A 185 -3.01 16.15 10.17
N ARG A 186 -3.43 16.67 11.32
CA ARG A 186 -2.89 17.88 11.97
C ARG A 186 -2.81 19.11 11.04
N GLY A 187 -3.57 19.15 9.95
CA GLY A 187 -3.51 20.22 8.96
C GLY A 187 -2.20 20.30 8.16
N SER A 188 -1.28 19.34 8.32
CA SER A 188 0.05 19.36 7.70
C SER A 188 0.07 18.78 6.29
N ALA A 189 -0.84 17.86 5.97
CA ALA A 189 -0.89 17.16 4.70
C ALA A 189 -1.65 17.98 3.63
N ARG A 190 -0.99 18.99 3.06
CA ARG A 190 -1.65 19.94 2.15
C ARG A 190 -2.23 19.29 0.88
N GLY A 191 -1.56 18.30 0.32
CA GLY A 191 -2.04 17.56 -0.86
C GLY A 191 -3.35 16.84 -0.59
N THR A 192 -3.39 16.06 0.48
CA THR A 192 -4.60 15.30 0.86
C THR A 192 -5.72 16.20 1.41
N ASN A 193 -5.39 17.35 2.01
CA ASN A 193 -6.39 18.35 2.40
C ASN A 193 -7.23 18.84 1.22
N ARG A 194 -6.62 19.01 0.06
CA ARG A 194 -7.35 19.41 -1.16
C ARG A 194 -8.38 18.36 -1.53
N LEU A 195 -8.00 17.08 -1.49
CA LEU A 195 -8.91 15.96 -1.79
C LEU A 195 -10.07 15.91 -0.81
N TRP A 196 -9.79 16.13 0.47
CA TRP A 196 -10.83 16.20 1.52
C TRP A 196 -11.78 17.37 1.30
N LEU A 197 -11.26 18.55 0.97
CA LEU A 197 -12.09 19.71 0.64
C LEU A 197 -12.97 19.46 -0.58
N ASN A 198 -12.42 18.84 -1.63
CA ASN A 198 -13.22 18.45 -2.80
C ASN A 198 -14.36 17.50 -2.42
N ALA A 199 -14.09 16.52 -1.55
CA ALA A 199 -15.12 15.60 -1.07
C ALA A 199 -16.23 16.31 -0.31
N VAL A 200 -15.88 17.29 0.55
CA VAL A 200 -16.86 18.04 1.35
C VAL A 200 -17.66 19.03 0.48
N ILE A 201 -16.97 19.77 -0.39
CA ILE A 201 -17.61 20.86 -1.17
C ILE A 201 -18.44 20.29 -2.32
N TYR A 202 -17.89 19.34 -3.06
CA TYR A 202 -18.50 18.82 -4.28
C TYR A 202 -19.28 17.52 -4.08
N GLY A 203 -19.07 16.83 -2.95
CA GLY A 203 -19.61 15.49 -2.72
C GLY A 203 -21.15 15.43 -2.69
N SER A 204 -21.81 16.51 -2.31
CA SER A 204 -23.28 16.58 -2.33
C SER A 204 -23.88 16.81 -3.72
N GLY A 205 -23.07 17.28 -4.68
CA GLY A 205 -23.52 17.62 -6.05
C GLY A 205 -22.95 16.68 -7.10
N LEU A 206 -21.62 16.55 -7.16
CA LEU A 206 -20.98 15.76 -8.19
C LEU A 206 -21.05 14.26 -7.87
N GLY A 207 -21.50 13.49 -8.84
CA GLY A 207 -21.59 12.03 -8.73
C GLY A 207 -22.82 11.51 -8.00
N THR A 208 -23.75 12.39 -7.59
CA THR A 208 -25.08 12.02 -7.07
C THR A 208 -26.15 12.26 -8.14
N ASP A 209 -27.29 11.62 -8.01
CA ASP A 209 -28.43 12.00 -8.82
C ASP A 209 -28.95 13.36 -8.33
N ALA A 210 -29.23 14.28 -9.26
CA ALA A 210 -29.75 15.60 -8.90
C ALA A 210 -31.03 15.45 -8.08
N LEU A 211 -30.97 15.95 -6.85
CA LEU A 211 -32.14 15.96 -5.96
C LEU A 211 -33.04 17.18 -6.19
N VAL A 212 -32.76 17.97 -7.18
CA VAL A 212 -33.50 19.21 -7.39
C VAL A 212 -34.77 18.88 -8.16
N ASN A 213 -35.82 18.65 -7.40
CA ASN A 213 -37.12 19.11 -7.86
C ASN A 213 -37.23 20.57 -7.40
N PRO A 214 -37.34 21.52 -8.33
CA PRO A 214 -37.63 22.90 -7.96
C PRO A 214 -39.00 23.02 -7.33
#